data_54484e0da20e58f685a19bd357b607d0
#
_entry.id   54484e0da20e58f685a19bd357b607d0
#
_cell.length_a   1.000
_cell.length_b   1.000
_cell.length_c   1.000
_cell.angle_alpha   90.00
_cell.angle_beta   90.00
_cell.angle_gamma   90.00
#
_symmetry.space_group_name_H-M   'P 1'
#
loop_
_entity.id
_entity.type
_entity.pdbx_description
1 polymer ?
#
loop_
_entity_poly.entity_id
_entity_poly.type
_entity_poly.pdbx_seq_one_letter_code
_entity_poly.pdbx_strand_id
1 'polypeptide(L)'
;MIGVYLEIRYYKRFDPDLIALIQNGVDLTSQLPAIIKAYAHGETYHFYVPSSFCKTVDLNEQKQIHNRVTITDEKSIQLLSKVREGYRNTFCKILLREALLHQNLSAFFLDQEIIQKECARVQNMDTDTENIVTATTAS
;
A
#
# COMPACT_ATOMS: atom_id res chain seq x y z
N MET A 1 -10.10 22.14 13.17
CA MET A 1 -10.49 20.73 12.98
C MET A 1 -9.52 19.81 13.66
N ILE A 2 -10.04 18.85 14.40
CA ILE A 2 -9.20 17.86 15.10
C ILE A 2 -9.02 16.66 14.20
N GLY A 3 -7.77 16.33 13.88
CA GLY A 3 -7.46 15.15 13.10
C GLY A 3 -7.19 13.93 13.98
N VAL A 4 -7.27 12.76 13.38
CA VAL A 4 -6.86 11.51 14.02
C VAL A 4 -5.44 11.19 13.55
N TYR A 5 -4.58 10.95 14.50
CA TYR A 5 -3.19 10.64 14.24
C TYR A 5 -3.00 9.13 14.25
N LEU A 6 -2.46 8.60 13.16
CA LEU A 6 -2.20 7.17 13.02
C LEU A 6 -0.72 6.93 12.90
N GLU A 7 -0.23 5.91 13.59
CA GLU A 7 1.12 5.41 13.41
C GLU A 7 1.01 4.00 12.87
N ILE A 8 1.39 3.80 11.60
CA ILE A 8 1.33 2.52 10.95
C ILE A 8 2.70 1.86 11.05
N ARG A 9 2.73 0.66 11.60
CA ARG A 9 3.95 -0.11 11.80
C ARG A 9 3.96 -1.30 10.86
N TYR A 10 4.99 -1.36 10.02
CA TYR A 10 5.18 -2.45 9.07
C TYR A 10 6.30 -3.34 9.60
N TYR A 11 6.00 -4.62 9.77
CA TYR A 11 6.94 -5.56 10.37
C TYR A 11 7.52 -6.48 9.29
N LYS A 12 8.84 -6.67 9.34
CA LYS A 12 9.54 -7.57 8.42
C LYS A 12 8.86 -8.94 8.33
N ARG A 13 8.41 -9.47 9.46
CA ARG A 13 7.83 -10.80 9.54
C ARG A 13 6.42 -10.88 8.93
N PHE A 14 5.63 -9.84 9.08
CA PHE A 14 4.22 -9.87 8.69
C PHE A 14 3.91 -9.07 7.44
N ASP A 15 4.72 -8.06 7.16
CA ASP A 15 4.45 -7.11 6.08
C ASP A 15 5.63 -6.94 5.12
N PRO A 16 6.30 -8.03 4.69
CA PRO A 16 7.44 -7.89 3.79
C PRO A 16 7.05 -7.28 2.45
N ASP A 17 5.82 -7.52 1.99
CA ASP A 17 5.30 -6.94 0.75
C ASP A 17 5.22 -5.41 0.85
N LEU A 18 4.65 -4.88 1.93
CA LEU A 18 4.51 -3.44 2.09
C LEU A 18 5.86 -2.77 2.33
N ILE A 19 6.75 -3.42 3.08
CA ILE A 19 8.12 -2.93 3.28
C ILE A 19 8.85 -2.85 1.95
N ALA A 20 8.70 -3.86 1.10
CA ALA A 20 9.31 -3.87 -0.22
C ALA A 20 8.85 -2.68 -1.07
N LEU A 21 7.56 -2.36 -1.02
CA LEU A 21 7.03 -1.20 -1.74
C LEU A 21 7.65 0.10 -1.23
N ILE A 22 7.72 0.26 0.08
CA ILE A 22 8.29 1.46 0.70
C ILE A 22 9.77 1.61 0.32
N GLN A 23 10.53 0.54 0.38
CA GLN A 23 11.97 0.57 0.05
C GLN A 23 12.20 0.85 -1.44
N ASN A 24 11.24 0.55 -2.28
CA ASN A 24 11.30 0.85 -3.71
C ASN A 24 10.73 2.23 -4.06
N GLY A 25 10.40 3.03 -3.06
CA GLY A 25 10.00 4.41 -3.27
C GLY A 25 8.50 4.64 -3.39
N VAL A 26 7.67 3.64 -3.13
CA VAL A 26 6.22 3.82 -3.13
C VAL A 26 5.82 4.55 -1.85
N ASP A 27 5.11 5.67 -2.01
CA ASP A 27 4.69 6.49 -0.87
C ASP A 27 3.34 6.02 -0.34
N LEU A 28 3.37 5.04 0.57
CA LEU A 28 2.14 4.53 1.19
C LEU A 28 1.55 5.55 2.16
N THR A 29 2.39 6.42 2.73
CA THR A 29 1.94 7.42 3.70
C THR A 29 0.98 8.43 3.08
N SER A 30 1.28 8.90 1.86
CA SER A 30 0.40 9.84 1.20
C SER A 30 -0.84 9.17 0.59
N GLN A 31 -0.75 7.88 0.24
CA GLN A 31 -1.87 7.14 -0.33
C GLN A 31 -2.92 6.77 0.73
N LEU A 32 -2.49 6.48 1.94
CA LEU A 32 -3.36 5.94 2.97
C LEU A 32 -4.55 6.83 3.32
N PRO A 33 -4.39 8.15 3.53
CA PRO A 33 -5.56 9.01 3.79
C PRO A 33 -6.61 8.97 2.68
N ALA A 34 -6.17 8.94 1.42
CA ALA A 34 -7.07 8.86 0.28
C ALA A 34 -7.80 7.51 0.23
N ILE A 35 -7.11 6.43 0.56
CA ILE A 35 -7.70 5.09 0.59
C ILE A 35 -8.75 4.99 1.69
N ILE A 36 -8.45 5.49 2.87
CA ILE A 36 -9.39 5.48 3.99
C ILE A 36 -10.61 6.33 3.65
N LYS A 37 -10.40 7.50 3.06
CA LYS A 37 -11.48 8.39 2.65
C LYS A 37 -12.39 7.71 1.63
N ALA A 38 -11.82 7.07 0.63
CA ALA A 38 -12.60 6.37 -0.38
C ALA A 38 -13.43 5.26 0.25
N TYR A 39 -12.84 4.47 1.14
CA TYR A 39 -13.58 3.43 1.84
C TYR A 39 -14.74 4.00 2.68
N ALA A 40 -14.48 5.09 3.41
CA ALA A 40 -15.49 5.71 4.27
C ALA A 40 -16.66 6.28 3.46
N HIS A 41 -16.40 6.71 2.23
CA HIS A 41 -17.42 7.28 1.35
C HIS A 41 -18.04 6.25 0.39
N GLY A 42 -17.68 4.97 0.53
CA GLY A 42 -18.19 3.91 -0.34
C GLY A 42 -17.63 3.95 -1.75
N GLU A 43 -16.49 4.58 -1.95
CA GLU A 43 -15.84 4.71 -3.24
C GLU A 43 -14.69 3.71 -3.37
N THR A 44 -14.26 3.45 -4.60
CA THR A 44 -13.14 2.56 -4.88
C THR A 44 -11.89 3.39 -5.18
N TYR A 45 -10.77 3.00 -4.61
CA TYR A 45 -9.49 3.64 -4.85
C TYR A 45 -8.45 2.58 -5.16
N HIS A 46 -7.80 2.70 -6.30
CA HIS A 46 -6.77 1.75 -6.73
C HIS A 46 -5.49 2.49 -7.12
N PHE A 47 -4.36 1.87 -6.81
CA PHE A 47 -3.08 2.27 -7.38
C PHE A 47 -2.28 1.01 -7.70
N TYR A 48 -1.28 1.13 -8.55
CA TYR A 48 -0.45 -0.01 -8.95
C TYR A 48 1.02 0.30 -8.73
N VAL A 49 1.82 -0.77 -8.72
CA VAL A 49 3.26 -0.66 -8.56
C VAL A 49 3.91 -0.81 -9.94
N PRO A 50 4.57 0.23 -10.45
CA PRO A 50 5.24 0.13 -11.75
C PRO A 50 6.35 -0.90 -11.77
N SER A 51 6.65 -1.45 -12.94
CA SER A 51 7.73 -2.42 -13.12
C SER A 51 9.09 -1.87 -12.69
N SER A 52 9.27 -0.54 -12.74
CA SER A 52 10.51 0.10 -12.30
C SER A 52 10.80 -0.13 -10.82
N PHE A 53 9.82 -0.53 -10.04
CA PHE A 53 10.00 -0.85 -8.61
C PHE A 53 10.31 -2.32 -8.38
N CYS A 54 10.55 -3.09 -9.44
CA CYS A 54 10.84 -4.50 -9.34
C CYS A 54 12.31 -4.73 -8.99
N LYS A 55 12.64 -4.54 -7.73
CA LYS A 55 14.02 -4.68 -7.21
C LYS A 55 14.05 -5.64 -6.05
N THR A 56 15.19 -6.31 -5.88
CA THR A 56 15.44 -7.13 -4.71
C THR A 56 15.49 -6.23 -3.47
N VAL A 57 14.81 -6.64 -2.43
CA VAL A 57 14.72 -5.88 -1.19
C VAL A 57 15.53 -6.57 -0.11
N ASP A 58 16.33 -5.79 0.62
CA ASP A 58 17.07 -6.31 1.77
C ASP A 58 16.25 -6.09 3.03
N LEU A 59 15.50 -7.12 3.41
CA LEU A 59 14.68 -7.08 4.62
C LEU A 59 15.49 -7.19 5.89
N ASN A 60 16.79 -7.53 5.81
CA ASN A 60 17.62 -7.69 6.99
C ASN A 60 17.98 -6.34 7.63
N GLU A 61 18.02 -5.27 6.85
CA GLU A 61 18.36 -3.95 7.36
C GLU A 61 17.24 -3.32 8.18
N GLN A 62 15.99 -3.71 7.89
CA GLN A 62 14.85 -3.07 8.54
C GLN A 62 13.91 -4.11 9.14
N LYS A 63 13.90 -4.18 10.46
CA LYS A 63 12.97 -5.06 11.17
C LYS A 63 11.57 -4.47 11.23
N GLN A 64 11.46 -3.15 11.15
CA GLN A 64 10.21 -2.43 11.35
C GLN A 64 10.31 -1.05 10.71
N ILE A 65 9.25 -0.64 10.03
CA ILE A 65 9.11 0.72 9.48
C ILE A 65 7.89 1.36 10.12
N HIS A 66 8.01 2.63 10.50
CA HIS A 66 6.91 3.41 11.07
C HIS A 66 6.54 4.53 10.10
N ASN A 67 5.26 4.62 9.75
CA ASN A 67 4.72 5.75 9.00
C ASN A 67 3.70 6.47 9.86
N ARG A 68 3.75 7.79 9.86
CA ARG A 68 2.84 8.63 10.63
C ARG A 68 1.91 9.37 9.69
N VAL A 69 0.62 9.28 9.94
CA VAL A 69 -0.41 9.81 9.06
C VAL A 69 -1.45 10.55 9.90
N THR A 70 -1.86 11.73 9.43
CA THR A 70 -2.96 12.47 10.07
C THR A 70 -4.18 12.41 9.18
N ILE A 71 -5.31 11.99 9.75
CA ILE A 71 -6.59 11.87 9.05
C ILE A 71 -7.48 13.03 9.48
N THR A 72 -7.93 13.81 8.52
CA THR A 72 -8.77 14.99 8.79
C THR A 72 -10.17 14.90 8.21
N ASP A 73 -10.42 13.97 7.29
CA ASP A 73 -11.76 13.78 6.72
C ASP A 73 -12.72 13.26 7.78
N GLU A 74 -13.87 13.93 7.92
CA GLU A 74 -14.81 13.63 8.98
C GLU A 74 -15.36 12.21 8.93
N LYS A 75 -15.76 11.74 7.76
CA LYS A 75 -16.26 10.36 7.62
C LYS A 75 -15.18 9.33 7.90
N SER A 76 -13.93 9.61 7.52
CA SER A 76 -12.81 8.75 7.83
C SER A 76 -12.59 8.68 9.34
N ILE A 77 -12.67 9.80 10.03
CA ILE A 77 -12.53 9.86 11.49
C ILE A 77 -13.64 9.05 12.17
N GLN A 78 -14.87 9.20 11.71
CA GLN A 78 -16.00 8.43 12.24
C GLN A 78 -15.79 6.92 12.00
N LEU A 79 -15.34 6.56 10.82
CA LEU A 79 -15.04 5.16 10.50
C LEU A 79 -13.97 4.60 11.43
N LEU A 80 -12.87 5.31 11.59
CA LEU A 80 -11.76 4.85 12.44
C LEU A 80 -12.17 4.71 13.91
N SER A 81 -13.10 5.56 14.37
CA SER A 81 -13.60 5.46 15.75
C SER A 81 -14.38 4.17 15.99
N LYS A 82 -14.88 3.55 14.94
CA LYS A 82 -15.63 2.29 15.01
C LYS A 82 -14.74 1.06 14.84
N VAL A 83 -13.48 1.25 14.47
CA VAL A 83 -12.53 0.14 14.38
C VAL A 83 -12.18 -0.30 15.80
N ARG A 84 -12.24 -1.62 16.02
CA ARG A 84 -11.94 -2.21 17.31
C ARG A 84 -10.53 -1.84 17.77
N GLU A 85 -10.39 -1.53 19.07
CA GLU A 85 -9.10 -1.20 19.63
C GLU A 85 -8.08 -2.31 19.36
N GLY A 86 -6.87 -1.91 18.94
CA GLY A 86 -5.83 -2.84 18.58
C GLY A 86 -5.85 -3.29 17.13
N TYR A 87 -6.90 -2.93 16.35
CA TYR A 87 -7.04 -3.37 14.97
C TYR A 87 -6.85 -2.27 13.94
N ARG A 88 -6.56 -1.04 14.35
CA ARG A 88 -6.40 0.08 13.39
C ARG A 88 -5.25 -0.16 12.40
N ASN A 89 -4.11 -0.65 12.88
CA ASN A 89 -2.98 -0.97 12.02
C ASN A 89 -3.36 -2.05 11.01
N THR A 90 -3.97 -3.13 11.48
CA THR A 90 -4.40 -4.23 10.62
C THR A 90 -5.41 -3.75 9.59
N PHE A 91 -6.38 -2.96 10.02
CA PHE A 91 -7.40 -2.40 9.14
C PHE A 91 -6.76 -1.57 8.02
N CYS A 92 -5.85 -0.67 8.37
CA CYS A 92 -5.17 0.18 7.39
C CYS A 92 -4.34 -0.64 6.40
N LYS A 93 -3.64 -1.67 6.89
CA LYS A 93 -2.83 -2.53 6.02
C LYS A 93 -3.68 -3.34 5.05
N ILE A 94 -4.83 -3.81 5.51
CA ILE A 94 -5.77 -4.53 4.63
C ILE A 94 -6.28 -3.58 3.53
N LEU A 95 -6.63 -2.36 3.90
CA LEU A 95 -7.06 -1.37 2.90
C LEU A 95 -5.97 -1.06 1.90
N LEU A 96 -4.73 -0.95 2.35
CA LEU A 96 -3.60 -0.75 1.44
C LEU A 96 -3.46 -1.90 0.45
N ARG A 97 -3.57 -3.13 0.92
CA ARG A 97 -3.45 -4.30 0.05
C ARG A 97 -4.60 -4.40 -0.93
N GLU A 98 -5.81 -4.07 -0.51
CA GLU A 98 -6.97 -4.07 -1.39
C GLU A 98 -6.92 -2.96 -2.44
N ALA A 99 -6.31 -1.84 -2.12
CA ALA A 99 -6.19 -0.71 -3.04
C ALA A 99 -5.13 -0.94 -4.13
N LEU A 100 -4.20 -1.87 -3.91
CA LEU A 100 -3.20 -2.18 -4.91
C LEU A 100 -3.84 -2.90 -6.08
N LEU A 101 -3.69 -2.33 -7.28
CA LEU A 101 -4.25 -2.94 -8.48
C LEU A 101 -3.54 -4.25 -8.81
N HIS A 102 -2.24 -4.28 -8.60
CA HIS A 102 -1.46 -5.50 -8.62
C HIS A 102 -0.21 -5.29 -7.76
N GLN A 103 0.30 -6.39 -7.23
CA GLN A 103 1.51 -6.35 -6.40
C GLN A 103 2.67 -7.01 -7.11
N ASN A 104 3.87 -6.51 -6.82
CA ASN A 104 5.09 -7.12 -7.27
C ASN A 104 5.55 -8.12 -6.20
N LEU A 105 5.52 -9.39 -6.56
CA LEU A 105 5.85 -10.47 -5.63
C LEU A 105 7.33 -10.86 -5.64
N SER A 106 8.17 -10.16 -6.39
CA SER A 106 9.58 -10.51 -6.55
C SER A 106 10.32 -10.58 -5.21
N ALA A 107 9.93 -9.77 -4.24
CA ALA A 107 10.58 -9.74 -2.92
C ALA A 107 10.41 -11.04 -2.14
N PHE A 108 9.43 -11.88 -2.51
CA PHE A 108 9.17 -13.13 -1.83
C PHE A 108 10.06 -14.28 -2.29
N PHE A 109 10.80 -14.09 -3.37
CA PHE A 109 11.58 -15.15 -3.99
C PHE A 109 13.08 -14.94 -3.82
N LEU A 110 13.81 -16.03 -3.70
CA LEU A 110 15.29 -16.01 -3.73
C LEU A 110 15.84 -16.32 -5.12
N ASP A 111 15.06 -17.04 -5.93
CA ASP A 111 15.47 -17.47 -7.26
C ASP A 111 15.35 -16.30 -8.25
N GLN A 112 16.47 -15.94 -8.87
CA GLN A 112 16.52 -14.80 -9.79
C GLN A 112 15.65 -15.01 -11.03
N GLU A 113 15.52 -16.25 -11.48
CA GLU A 113 14.66 -16.56 -12.64
C GLU A 113 13.20 -16.26 -12.33
N ILE A 114 12.75 -16.65 -11.13
CA ILE A 114 11.36 -16.36 -10.69
C ILE A 114 11.17 -14.86 -10.51
N ILE A 115 12.16 -14.19 -9.93
CA ILE A 115 12.10 -12.72 -9.76
C ILE A 115 11.96 -12.03 -11.12
N GLN A 116 12.73 -12.46 -12.12
CA GLN A 116 12.65 -11.88 -13.46
C GLN A 116 11.29 -12.13 -14.11
N LYS A 117 10.73 -13.32 -13.92
CA LYS A 117 9.38 -13.63 -14.43
C LYS A 117 8.32 -12.76 -13.77
N GLU A 118 8.44 -12.53 -12.47
CA GLU A 118 7.51 -11.66 -11.76
C GLU A 118 7.62 -10.21 -12.26
N CYS A 119 8.84 -9.72 -12.47
CA CYS A 119 9.05 -8.38 -13.00
C CYS A 119 8.43 -8.24 -14.40
N ALA A 120 8.56 -9.26 -15.24
CA ALA A 120 7.96 -9.26 -16.58
C ALA A 120 6.43 -9.28 -16.48
N ARG A 121 5.87 -10.04 -15.54
CA ARG A 121 4.44 -10.07 -15.31
C ARG A 121 3.90 -8.69 -14.92
N VAL A 122 4.57 -8.02 -13.98
CA VAL A 122 4.18 -6.68 -13.52
C VAL A 122 4.30 -5.68 -14.67
N GLN A 123 5.34 -5.77 -15.46
CA GLN A 123 5.56 -4.89 -16.61
C GLN A 123 4.43 -5.03 -17.64
N ASN A 124 3.99 -6.26 -17.91
CA ASN A 124 2.87 -6.48 -18.82
C ASN A 124 1.56 -5.93 -18.27
N MET A 125 1.37 -6.02 -16.96
CA MET A 125 0.19 -5.46 -16.31
C MET A 125 0.18 -3.94 -16.32
N ASP A 126 1.34 -3.29 -16.24
CA ASP A 126 1.45 -1.83 -16.27
C ASP A 126 0.81 -1.26 -17.53
N THR A 127 0.99 -1.92 -18.67
CA THR A 127 0.42 -1.46 -19.94
C THR A 127 -1.10 -1.45 -19.90
N ASP A 128 -1.70 -2.46 -19.29
CA ASP A 128 -3.16 -2.59 -19.23
C ASP A 128 -3.77 -1.75 -18.11
N THR A 129 -3.03 -1.56 -17.01
CA THR A 129 -3.57 -0.90 -15.83
C THR A 129 -3.37 0.61 -15.83
N GLU A 130 -2.50 1.13 -16.66
CA GLU A 130 -2.20 2.56 -16.72
C GLU A 130 -3.46 3.40 -16.98
N ASN A 131 -4.29 2.98 -17.91
CA ASN A 131 -5.54 3.67 -18.24
C ASN A 131 -6.52 3.63 -17.08
N ILE A 132 -6.58 2.51 -16.36
CA ILE A 132 -7.47 2.34 -15.21
C ILE A 132 -7.06 3.28 -14.08
N VAL A 133 -5.76 3.37 -13.80
CA VAL A 133 -5.23 4.26 -12.76
C VAL A 133 -5.52 5.72 -13.11
N THR A 134 -5.33 6.11 -14.36
CA THR A 134 -5.62 7.46 -14.81
C THR A 134 -7.09 7.82 -14.61
N ALA A 135 -7.98 6.91 -14.97
CA ALA A 135 -9.41 7.12 -14.78
C ALA A 135 -9.76 7.25 -13.30
N THR A 136 -9.15 6.46 -12.43
CA THR A 136 -9.38 6.51 -10.99
C THR A 136 -8.90 7.83 -10.40
N THR A 137 -7.73 8.30 -10.79
CA THR A 137 -7.16 9.54 -10.26
C THR A 137 -7.88 10.77 -10.77
N ALA A 138 -8.53 10.70 -11.92
CA ALA A 138 -9.30 11.81 -12.48
C ALA A 138 -10.62 12.02 -11.74
N SER A 139 -11.09 11.04 -11.02
CA SER A 139 -12.31 11.13 -10.24
C SER A 139 -12.02 11.60 -8.82
#